data_f0225f6577b73172150aec02d945181b
#
_entry.id   f0225f6577b73172150aec02d945181b
#
_cell.length_a   1.000
_cell.length_b   1.000
_cell.length_c   1.000
_cell.angle_alpha   90.00
_cell.angle_beta   90.00
_cell.angle_gamma   90.00
#
_symmetry.space_group_name_H-M   'P 1'
#
loop_
_entity.id
_entity.type
_entity.pdbx_description
1 polymer ?
#
loop_
_entity_poly.entity_id
_entity_poly.type
_entity_poly.pdbx_seq_one_letter_code
_entity_poly.pdbx_strand_id
1 'polypeptide(L)'
;MDAVLLGTGSPPPNPKRRGPSTLLSLGAERFLVDAGSGVGVQLVQAGVRPYDWPRVFITHHHSDHVVDLGHLLITRWIVGQNAPLEIWGPAGTQRQMDKLLDYLHWDIEVRRHHMTDRKPPTVTVTEIEEGQVMQAGGVTVSAFLVEHDPVKPAFGYRFDGGGRSVVISGDTRPCDNLMRWSRDVDCLIHECCEMTKTSWSPGCGWPSLEEKIRGLASYHTQPDDLGRVAAGARAKKLAVTHLMPGSEPTELEAAARRHYAGPLVVGTDLLSV
;
A
#
# COMPACT_ATOMS: atom_id res chain seq x y z
N MET A 1 4.20 -0.80 18.01
CA MET A 1 4.21 -0.43 16.59
C MET A 1 2.85 0.14 16.22
N ASP A 2 2.82 1.34 15.66
CA ASP A 2 1.59 2.02 15.24
C ASP A 2 1.43 1.88 13.74
N ALA A 3 0.18 1.79 13.26
CA ALA A 3 -0.14 1.75 11.84
C ALA A 3 -1.19 2.81 11.51
N VAL A 4 -0.96 3.58 10.44
CA VAL A 4 -1.86 4.64 9.97
C VAL A 4 -2.18 4.38 8.50
N LEU A 5 -3.46 4.28 8.17
CA LEU A 5 -3.93 4.20 6.80
C LEU A 5 -3.83 5.60 6.18
N LEU A 6 -2.75 5.90 5.45
CA LEU A 6 -2.56 7.22 4.85
C LEU A 6 -3.53 7.45 3.69
N GLY A 7 -3.73 6.43 2.86
CA GLY A 7 -4.66 6.45 1.75
C GLY A 7 -5.40 5.13 1.65
N THR A 8 -6.71 5.20 1.48
CA THR A 8 -7.62 4.06 1.51
C THR A 8 -8.43 3.88 0.24
N GLY A 9 -8.15 4.67 -0.79
CA GLY A 9 -8.79 4.59 -2.10
C GLY A 9 -8.15 3.55 -3.01
N SER A 10 -8.70 3.42 -4.19
CA SER A 10 -8.32 2.54 -5.29
C SER A 10 -8.01 3.38 -6.55
N PRO A 11 -7.71 2.79 -7.73
CA PRO A 11 -7.28 3.54 -8.91
C PRO A 11 -8.16 4.74 -9.31
N PRO A 12 -9.52 4.66 -9.31
CA PRO A 12 -10.33 5.81 -9.68
C PRO A 12 -10.22 6.94 -8.64
N PRO A 13 -10.03 8.21 -9.08
CA PRO A 13 -9.91 9.32 -8.16
C PRO A 13 -11.13 9.46 -7.24
N ASN A 14 -10.89 9.66 -5.96
CA ASN A 14 -11.92 9.89 -4.96
C ASN A 14 -11.56 11.17 -4.15
N PRO A 15 -12.44 12.17 -4.06
CA PRO A 15 -12.14 13.40 -3.32
C PRO A 15 -11.94 13.18 -1.81
N LYS A 16 -12.45 12.07 -1.27
CA LYS A 16 -12.38 11.73 0.15
C LYS A 16 -11.29 10.72 0.51
N ARG A 17 -10.63 10.11 -0.49
CA ARG A 17 -9.64 9.05 -0.30
C ARG A 17 -8.45 9.25 -1.21
N ARG A 18 -7.25 9.16 -0.66
CA ARG A 18 -6.00 9.11 -1.41
C ARG A 18 -5.70 7.67 -1.86
N GLY A 19 -4.75 7.54 -2.78
CA GLY A 19 -4.31 6.24 -3.28
C GLY A 19 -3.73 5.34 -2.17
N PRO A 20 -3.67 4.03 -2.38
CA PRO A 20 -3.28 3.06 -1.35
C PRO A 20 -1.92 3.40 -0.75
N SER A 21 -1.88 3.56 0.57
CA SER A 21 -0.64 3.75 1.30
C SER A 21 -0.86 3.58 2.81
N THR A 22 0.09 2.90 3.46
CA THR A 22 0.04 2.64 4.91
C THR A 22 1.38 2.97 5.55
N LEU A 23 1.37 3.78 6.61
CA LEU A 23 2.53 4.11 7.41
C LEU A 23 2.56 3.24 8.66
N LEU A 24 3.71 2.58 8.90
CA LEU A 24 4.00 1.91 10.16
C LEU A 24 5.13 2.65 10.88
N SER A 25 5.03 2.75 12.21
CA SER A 25 6.03 3.43 13.04
C SER A 25 6.34 2.62 14.31
N LEU A 26 7.63 2.54 14.66
CA LEU A 26 8.10 2.04 15.94
C LEU A 26 9.29 2.89 16.43
N GLY A 27 9.08 3.69 17.46
CA GLY A 27 10.08 4.67 17.88
C GLY A 27 10.40 5.65 16.76
N ALA A 28 11.66 5.70 16.33
CA ALA A 28 12.12 6.54 15.22
C ALA A 28 11.98 5.85 13.84
N GLU A 29 11.77 4.54 13.81
CA GLU A 29 11.65 3.79 12.56
C GLU A 29 10.29 4.02 11.91
N ARG A 30 10.31 4.22 10.61
CA ARG A 30 9.11 4.43 9.78
C ARG A 30 9.22 3.64 8.49
N PHE A 31 8.10 3.00 8.14
CA PHE A 31 7.97 2.15 6.96
C PHE A 31 6.69 2.54 6.24
N LEU A 32 6.80 2.83 4.96
CA LEU A 32 5.68 3.13 4.09
C LEU A 32 5.41 1.93 3.19
N VAL A 33 4.22 1.39 3.22
CA VAL A 33 3.78 0.38 2.26
C VAL A 33 2.92 1.07 1.22
N ASP A 34 3.39 1.00 -0.02
CA ASP A 34 2.89 1.65 -1.23
C ASP A 34 2.94 3.19 -1.21
N ALA A 35 2.99 3.77 -2.39
CA ALA A 35 3.11 5.19 -2.63
C ALA A 35 2.03 5.67 -3.61
N GLY A 36 0.78 5.48 -3.23
CA GLY A 36 -0.37 5.91 -3.99
C GLY A 36 -0.53 7.43 -4.04
N SER A 37 -1.42 7.90 -4.91
CA SER A 37 -1.59 9.32 -5.18
C SER A 37 -1.92 10.13 -3.92
N GLY A 38 -1.17 11.22 -3.66
CA GLY A 38 -1.33 12.12 -2.52
C GLY A 38 -0.60 11.68 -1.25
N VAL A 39 0.19 10.59 -1.28
CA VAL A 39 0.89 10.06 -0.09
C VAL A 39 1.81 11.09 0.57
N GLY A 40 2.47 11.95 -0.21
CA GLY A 40 3.34 13.00 0.36
C GLY A 40 2.56 13.98 1.25
N VAL A 41 1.37 14.39 0.85
CA VAL A 41 0.49 15.25 1.66
C VAL A 41 0.03 14.52 2.92
N GLN A 42 -0.35 13.25 2.78
CA GLN A 42 -0.82 12.42 3.90
C GLN A 42 0.29 12.16 4.94
N LEU A 43 1.52 11.95 4.50
CA LEU A 43 2.67 11.85 5.42
C LEU A 43 2.84 13.13 6.26
N VAL A 44 2.75 14.30 5.64
CA VAL A 44 2.82 15.59 6.36
C VAL A 44 1.66 15.74 7.34
N GLN A 45 0.45 15.38 6.96
CA GLN A 45 -0.73 15.40 7.83
C GLN A 45 -0.61 14.39 8.99
N ALA A 46 0.05 13.26 8.77
CA ALA A 46 0.41 12.31 9.83
C ALA A 46 1.61 12.75 10.69
N GLY A 47 2.12 13.99 10.51
CA GLY A 47 3.20 14.56 11.29
C GLY A 47 4.61 14.12 10.88
N VAL A 48 4.77 13.50 9.71
CA VAL A 48 6.08 13.09 9.20
C VAL A 48 6.64 14.15 8.27
N ARG A 49 7.71 14.81 8.69
CA ARG A 49 8.34 15.86 7.88
C ARG A 49 8.95 15.27 6.60
N PRO A 50 8.95 15.99 5.48
CA PRO A 50 9.51 15.49 4.21
C PRO A 50 10.98 15.04 4.30
N TYR A 51 11.78 15.66 5.17
CA TYR A 51 13.16 15.24 5.43
C TYR A 51 13.27 13.85 6.06
N ASP A 52 12.26 13.44 6.86
CA ASP A 52 12.21 12.18 7.61
C ASP A 52 11.32 11.12 6.96
N TRP A 53 11.00 11.27 5.67
CA TRP A 53 10.12 10.32 4.98
C TRP A 53 10.69 8.90 4.98
N PRO A 54 9.81 7.90 5.11
CA PRO A 54 10.16 6.54 5.47
C PRO A 54 10.85 5.74 4.35
N ARG A 55 11.33 4.56 4.71
CA ARG A 55 11.64 3.47 3.77
C ARG A 55 10.36 2.99 3.11
N VAL A 56 10.43 2.68 1.82
CA VAL A 56 9.26 2.34 1.01
C VAL A 56 9.25 0.85 0.67
N PHE A 57 8.11 0.22 0.83
CA PHE A 57 7.84 -1.18 0.48
C PHE A 57 6.73 -1.20 -0.55
N ILE A 58 7.00 -1.72 -1.74
CA ILE A 58 6.05 -1.79 -2.84
C ILE A 58 5.45 -3.20 -2.91
N THR A 59 4.14 -3.29 -2.86
CA THR A 59 3.42 -4.57 -2.96
C THR A 59 3.45 -5.11 -4.38
N HIS A 60 3.16 -4.27 -5.35
CA HIS A 60 3.17 -4.58 -6.78
C HIS A 60 3.22 -3.30 -7.62
N HIS A 61 3.33 -3.42 -8.96
CA HIS A 61 3.58 -2.26 -9.82
C HIS A 61 2.32 -1.67 -10.49
N HIS A 62 1.11 -1.86 -9.98
CA HIS A 62 -0.01 -1.05 -10.45
C HIS A 62 0.22 0.43 -10.15
N SER A 63 -0.25 1.28 -11.04
CA SER A 63 0.05 2.72 -10.99
C SER A 63 -0.42 3.39 -9.71
N ASP A 64 -1.56 2.99 -9.17
CA ASP A 64 -2.12 3.55 -7.94
C ASP A 64 -1.31 3.22 -6.68
N HIS A 65 -0.41 2.21 -6.73
CA HIS A 65 0.51 1.86 -5.64
C HIS A 65 1.89 2.53 -5.75
N VAL A 66 2.24 3.13 -6.90
CA VAL A 66 3.61 3.62 -7.16
C VAL A 66 3.67 5.05 -7.73
N VAL A 67 2.53 5.67 -8.06
CA VAL A 67 2.48 6.92 -8.83
C VAL A 67 3.21 8.08 -8.15
N ASP A 68 3.22 8.16 -6.83
CA ASP A 68 3.85 9.26 -6.09
C ASP A 68 5.31 8.99 -5.67
N LEU A 69 5.95 7.89 -6.10
CA LEU A 69 7.38 7.65 -5.84
C LEU A 69 8.26 8.81 -6.30
N GLY A 70 7.94 9.39 -7.45
CA GLY A 70 8.66 10.56 -7.96
C GLY A 70 8.50 11.79 -7.07
N HIS A 71 7.29 12.04 -6.59
CA HIS A 71 7.02 13.13 -5.66
C HIS A 71 7.74 12.93 -4.32
N LEU A 72 7.76 11.72 -3.77
CA LEU A 72 8.52 11.40 -2.57
C LEU A 72 10.03 11.68 -2.76
N LEU A 73 10.61 11.18 -3.84
CA LEU A 73 12.03 11.31 -4.16
C LEU A 73 12.44 12.79 -4.29
N ILE A 74 11.74 13.53 -5.15
CA ILE A 74 12.06 14.93 -5.43
C ILE A 74 11.84 15.82 -4.21
N THR A 75 10.76 15.62 -3.46
CA THR A 75 10.47 16.45 -2.29
C THR A 75 11.51 16.26 -1.19
N ARG A 76 11.90 15.00 -0.87
CA ARG A 76 12.99 14.73 0.08
C ARG A 76 14.27 15.46 -0.33
N TRP A 77 14.62 15.36 -1.60
CA TRP A 77 15.82 15.97 -2.13
C TRP A 77 15.76 17.51 -2.05
N ILE A 78 14.64 18.13 -2.44
CA ILE A 78 14.47 19.60 -2.38
C ILE A 78 14.64 20.12 -0.96
N VAL A 79 14.10 19.45 0.06
CA VAL A 79 14.21 19.89 1.47
C VAL A 79 15.56 19.57 2.12
N GLY A 80 16.51 19.01 1.38
CA GLY A 80 17.90 18.86 1.87
C GLY A 80 18.29 17.43 2.25
N GLN A 81 17.43 16.44 2.14
CA GLN A 81 17.81 15.05 2.39
C GLN A 81 18.67 14.52 1.24
N ASN A 82 19.93 14.17 1.54
CA ASN A 82 20.90 13.66 0.56
C ASN A 82 21.07 12.13 0.62
N ALA A 83 20.55 11.47 1.66
CA ALA A 83 20.58 10.01 1.72
C ALA A 83 19.65 9.43 0.63
N PRO A 84 20.01 8.28 0.04
CA PRO A 84 19.16 7.61 -0.93
C PRO A 84 17.74 7.36 -0.39
N LEU A 85 16.74 7.40 -1.26
CA LEU A 85 15.43 6.82 -0.94
C LEU A 85 15.56 5.30 -1.01
N GLU A 86 15.33 4.63 0.10
CA GLU A 86 15.42 3.17 0.18
C GLU A 86 14.06 2.56 -0.19
N ILE A 87 14.07 1.62 -1.16
CA ILE A 87 12.85 0.99 -1.71
C ILE A 87 13.05 -0.52 -1.76
N TRP A 88 12.10 -1.26 -1.19
CA TRP A 88 11.95 -2.71 -1.34
C TRP A 88 10.73 -2.99 -2.21
N GLY A 89 10.86 -3.84 -3.21
CA GLY A 89 9.74 -4.14 -4.08
C GLY A 89 9.96 -5.34 -4.99
N PRO A 90 8.96 -5.71 -5.79
CA PRO A 90 9.04 -6.83 -6.72
C PRO A 90 10.14 -6.65 -7.76
N ALA A 91 10.54 -7.75 -8.40
CA ALA A 91 11.42 -7.71 -9.57
C ALA A 91 10.91 -6.71 -10.62
N GLY A 92 11.79 -5.83 -11.12
CA GLY A 92 11.46 -4.71 -12.01
C GLY A 92 11.36 -3.35 -11.32
N THR A 93 11.40 -3.27 -9.98
CA THR A 93 11.37 -2.01 -9.23
C THR A 93 12.58 -1.13 -9.56
N GLN A 94 13.79 -1.70 -9.71
CA GLN A 94 14.97 -0.93 -10.12
C GLN A 94 14.75 -0.28 -11.47
N ARG A 95 14.27 -1.04 -12.46
CA ARG A 95 13.99 -0.52 -13.81
C ARG A 95 12.93 0.59 -13.78
N GLN A 96 11.91 0.45 -12.94
CA GLN A 96 10.87 1.48 -12.79
C GLN A 96 11.48 2.78 -12.23
N MET A 97 12.33 2.68 -11.21
CA MET A 97 13.01 3.85 -10.63
C MET A 97 14.00 4.50 -11.60
N ASP A 98 14.71 3.73 -12.41
CA ASP A 98 15.60 4.27 -13.45
C ASP A 98 14.80 5.11 -14.48
N LYS A 99 13.65 4.61 -14.93
CA LYS A 99 12.74 5.34 -15.83
C LYS A 99 12.12 6.58 -15.16
N LEU A 100 11.85 6.51 -13.89
CA LEU A 100 11.34 7.66 -13.12
C LEU A 100 12.43 8.76 -13.01
N LEU A 101 13.68 8.39 -12.75
CA LEU A 101 14.81 9.33 -12.74
C LEU A 101 15.05 9.95 -14.13
N ASP A 102 14.94 9.17 -15.20
CA ASP A 102 14.99 9.68 -16.58
C ASP A 102 13.87 10.71 -16.83
N TYR A 103 12.65 10.42 -16.41
CA TYR A 103 11.51 11.35 -16.52
C TYR A 103 11.74 12.64 -15.74
N LEU A 104 12.34 12.58 -14.56
CA LEU A 104 12.60 13.73 -13.68
C LEU A 104 13.91 14.46 -14.05
N HIS A 105 14.69 13.95 -15.00
CA HIS A 105 16.02 14.46 -15.32
C HIS A 105 16.05 15.98 -15.57
N TRP A 106 15.11 16.49 -16.35
CA TRP A 106 15.04 17.93 -16.65
C TRP A 106 14.87 18.77 -15.38
N ASP A 107 13.93 18.42 -14.49
CA ASP A 107 13.70 19.16 -13.24
C ASP A 107 14.91 19.08 -12.29
N ILE A 108 15.55 17.90 -12.22
CA ILE A 108 16.75 17.69 -11.42
C ILE A 108 17.89 18.60 -11.90
N GLU A 109 18.18 18.65 -13.21
CA GLU A 109 19.25 19.46 -13.74
C GLU A 109 19.00 20.97 -13.59
N VAL A 110 17.76 21.43 -13.86
CA VAL A 110 17.39 22.84 -13.66
C VAL A 110 17.56 23.26 -12.19
N ARG A 111 17.12 22.44 -11.25
CA ARG A 111 17.26 22.75 -9.81
C ARG A 111 18.71 22.73 -9.36
N ARG A 112 19.54 21.84 -9.90
CA ARG A 112 20.98 21.79 -9.57
C ARG A 112 21.70 23.07 -9.95
N HIS A 113 21.32 23.75 -11.02
CA HIS A 113 21.87 25.08 -11.37
C HIS A 113 21.64 26.16 -10.32
N HIS A 114 20.56 26.02 -9.51
CA HIS A 114 20.21 26.97 -8.45
C HIS A 114 20.67 26.50 -7.07
N MET A 115 21.11 25.26 -6.95
CA MET A 115 21.56 24.65 -5.70
C MET A 115 23.07 24.39 -5.77
N THR A 116 23.86 25.23 -5.16
CA THR A 116 25.33 25.13 -5.18
C THR A 116 25.78 23.72 -4.78
N ASP A 117 26.56 23.06 -5.64
CA ASP A 117 27.24 21.77 -5.42
C ASP A 117 26.35 20.60 -5.00
N ARG A 118 25.04 20.66 -5.23
CA ARG A 118 24.13 19.60 -4.84
C ARG A 118 24.21 18.40 -5.79
N LYS A 119 24.42 17.20 -5.21
CA LYS A 119 24.33 15.94 -5.95
C LYS A 119 22.88 15.65 -6.34
N PRO A 120 22.61 14.97 -7.47
CA PRO A 120 21.26 14.54 -7.83
C PRO A 120 20.68 13.61 -6.76
N PRO A 121 19.33 13.49 -6.69
CA PRO A 121 18.71 12.52 -5.80
C PRO A 121 19.09 11.09 -6.21
N THR A 122 19.19 10.21 -5.22
CA THR A 122 19.55 8.82 -5.44
C THR A 122 18.52 7.91 -4.80
N VAL A 123 18.40 6.69 -5.32
CA VAL A 123 17.60 5.61 -4.77
C VAL A 123 18.47 4.40 -4.50
N THR A 124 18.10 3.62 -3.50
CA THR A 124 18.63 2.27 -3.27
C THR A 124 17.45 1.30 -3.36
N VAL A 125 17.47 0.45 -4.36
CA VAL A 125 16.40 -0.52 -4.58
C VAL A 125 16.88 -1.91 -4.16
N THR A 126 16.06 -2.61 -3.39
CA THR A 126 16.20 -4.03 -3.09
C THR A 126 15.02 -4.77 -3.71
N GLU A 127 15.25 -5.49 -4.80
CA GLU A 127 14.25 -6.39 -5.36
C GLU A 127 14.15 -7.64 -4.48
N ILE A 128 12.93 -7.99 -4.10
CA ILE A 128 12.66 -8.96 -3.04
C ILE A 128 12.07 -10.26 -3.56
N GLU A 129 12.23 -11.29 -2.77
CA GLU A 129 11.53 -12.57 -2.85
C GLU A 129 10.76 -12.84 -1.56
N GLU A 130 9.97 -13.92 -1.50
CA GLU A 130 9.24 -14.32 -0.29
C GLU A 130 10.22 -14.66 0.85
N GLY A 131 9.96 -14.14 2.04
CA GLY A 131 10.74 -14.35 3.24
C GLY A 131 11.03 -13.06 4.00
N GLN A 132 11.99 -13.10 4.92
CA GLN A 132 12.45 -11.91 5.61
C GLN A 132 13.24 -11.02 4.64
N VAL A 133 12.80 -9.80 4.46
CA VAL A 133 13.38 -8.84 3.50
C VAL A 133 14.15 -7.72 4.17
N MET A 134 13.88 -7.44 5.46
CA MET A 134 14.58 -6.40 6.20
C MET A 134 14.43 -6.58 7.71
N GLN A 135 15.44 -6.09 8.46
CA GLN A 135 15.37 -5.94 9.91
C GLN A 135 16.02 -4.62 10.32
N ALA A 136 15.29 -3.77 11.03
CA ALA A 136 15.80 -2.49 11.55
C ALA A 136 15.01 -2.04 12.77
N GLY A 137 15.70 -1.41 13.75
CA GLY A 137 15.06 -0.76 14.90
C GLY A 137 14.15 -1.67 15.74
N GLY A 138 14.43 -2.98 15.77
CA GLY A 138 13.59 -3.95 16.48
C GLY A 138 12.32 -4.35 15.70
N VAL A 139 12.24 -4.02 14.40
CA VAL A 139 11.19 -4.47 13.49
C VAL A 139 11.78 -5.46 12.49
N THR A 140 11.13 -6.61 12.34
CA THR A 140 11.37 -7.57 11.24
C THR A 140 10.29 -7.38 10.20
N VAL A 141 10.69 -7.23 8.93
CA VAL A 141 9.78 -7.15 7.79
C VAL A 141 9.94 -8.39 6.93
N SER A 142 8.82 -9.06 6.69
CA SER A 142 8.75 -10.21 5.78
C SER A 142 7.77 -9.91 4.65
N ALA A 143 8.14 -10.31 3.43
CA ALA A 143 7.27 -10.29 2.27
C ALA A 143 6.73 -11.69 1.98
N PHE A 144 5.53 -11.80 1.47
CA PHE A 144 4.94 -13.07 1.07
C PHE A 144 4.13 -12.90 -0.22
N LEU A 145 4.19 -13.92 -1.07
CA LEU A 145 3.47 -13.90 -2.34
C LEU A 145 1.96 -13.96 -2.11
N VAL A 146 1.23 -13.16 -2.88
CA VAL A 146 -0.22 -13.14 -2.93
C VAL A 146 -0.73 -13.36 -4.36
N GLU A 147 -2.05 -13.58 -4.51
CA GLU A 147 -2.65 -13.92 -5.79
C GLU A 147 -3.38 -12.73 -6.39
N HIS A 148 -2.71 -12.05 -7.31
CA HIS A 148 -3.22 -10.86 -8.02
C HIS A 148 -3.04 -10.97 -9.54
N ASP A 149 -3.35 -12.13 -10.13
CA ASP A 149 -3.20 -12.36 -11.57
C ASP A 149 -3.92 -11.32 -12.43
N PRO A 150 -3.29 -10.81 -13.52
CA PRO A 150 -2.03 -11.27 -14.12
C PRO A 150 -0.76 -10.61 -13.56
N VAL A 151 -0.85 -9.78 -12.52
CA VAL A 151 0.30 -9.08 -11.93
C VAL A 151 1.12 -10.06 -11.11
N LYS A 152 2.37 -10.28 -11.55
CA LYS A 152 3.31 -11.20 -10.90
C LYS A 152 4.74 -10.65 -10.96
N PRO A 153 5.47 -10.69 -9.82
CA PRO A 153 5.01 -11.04 -8.50
C PRO A 153 4.17 -9.92 -7.85
N ALA A 154 3.27 -10.29 -6.94
CA ALA A 154 2.58 -9.40 -6.02
C ALA A 154 2.81 -9.89 -4.59
N PHE A 155 3.03 -8.95 -3.67
CA PHE A 155 3.40 -9.25 -2.27
C PHE A 155 2.42 -8.64 -1.28
N GLY A 156 2.17 -9.39 -0.18
CA GLY A 156 1.79 -8.82 1.10
C GLY A 156 3.02 -8.66 1.98
N TYR A 157 2.91 -7.87 3.03
CA TYR A 157 3.97 -7.65 4.01
C TYR A 157 3.51 -7.94 5.42
N ARG A 158 4.38 -8.56 6.21
CA ARG A 158 4.23 -8.74 7.64
C ARG A 158 5.33 -7.98 8.38
N PHE A 159 4.92 -7.17 9.35
CA PHE A 159 5.79 -6.41 10.24
C PHE A 159 5.63 -6.94 11.66
N ASP A 160 6.71 -7.40 12.27
CA ASP A 160 6.76 -7.86 13.65
C ASP A 160 7.74 -6.98 14.43
N GLY A 161 7.27 -6.31 15.49
CA GLY A 161 8.11 -5.44 16.31
C GLY A 161 7.36 -4.81 17.49
N GLY A 162 8.07 -4.52 18.58
CA GLY A 162 7.49 -3.90 19.76
C GLY A 162 6.37 -4.74 20.41
N GLY A 163 6.42 -6.06 20.31
CA GLY A 163 5.40 -6.97 20.84
C GLY A 163 4.09 -6.97 20.04
N ARG A 164 4.07 -6.39 18.84
CA ARG A 164 2.91 -6.30 17.95
C ARG A 164 3.26 -6.77 16.54
N SER A 165 2.28 -7.38 15.89
CA SER A 165 2.35 -7.81 14.50
C SER A 165 1.28 -7.13 13.65
N VAL A 166 1.66 -6.68 12.44
CA VAL A 166 0.75 -6.09 11.44
C VAL A 166 0.99 -6.76 10.10
N VAL A 167 -0.08 -7.18 9.43
CA VAL A 167 -0.03 -7.67 8.06
C VAL A 167 -0.78 -6.70 7.15
N ILE A 168 -0.18 -6.41 6.00
CA ILE A 168 -0.80 -5.66 4.89
C ILE A 168 -0.90 -6.61 3.71
N SER A 169 -2.12 -6.83 3.21
CA SER A 169 -2.36 -7.84 2.17
C SER A 169 -1.72 -7.51 0.82
N GLY A 170 -1.55 -6.21 0.50
CA GLY A 170 -1.50 -5.79 -0.90
C GLY A 170 -2.80 -6.12 -1.61
N ASP A 171 -2.83 -6.03 -2.94
CA ASP A 171 -3.99 -6.45 -3.73
C ASP A 171 -3.94 -7.95 -3.96
N THR A 172 -5.06 -8.63 -3.68
CA THR A 172 -5.12 -10.09 -3.75
C THR A 172 -6.54 -10.62 -3.68
N ARG A 173 -6.80 -11.72 -4.36
CA ARG A 173 -7.91 -12.59 -3.97
C ARG A 173 -7.55 -13.40 -2.71
N PRO A 174 -8.52 -14.03 -2.01
CA PRO A 174 -8.22 -14.93 -0.91
C PRO A 174 -7.26 -16.05 -1.35
N CYS A 175 -6.18 -16.25 -0.59
CA CYS A 175 -5.20 -17.32 -0.85
C CYS A 175 -4.62 -17.88 0.45
N ASP A 176 -4.16 -19.13 0.39
CA ASP A 176 -3.63 -19.86 1.55
C ASP A 176 -2.39 -19.17 2.13
N ASN A 177 -1.55 -18.59 1.27
CA ASN A 177 -0.33 -17.95 1.70
C ASN A 177 -0.63 -16.70 2.55
N LEU A 178 -1.58 -15.87 2.13
CA LEU A 178 -2.07 -14.73 2.91
C LEU A 178 -2.59 -15.19 4.27
N MET A 179 -3.44 -16.23 4.32
CA MET A 179 -3.97 -16.75 5.59
C MET A 179 -2.87 -17.29 6.50
N ARG A 180 -1.87 -17.95 5.93
CA ARG A 180 -0.71 -18.47 6.68
C ARG A 180 0.10 -17.36 7.33
N TRP A 181 0.45 -16.31 6.55
CA TRP A 181 1.24 -15.18 7.05
C TRP A 181 0.47 -14.25 7.98
N SER A 182 -0.86 -14.23 7.86
CA SER A 182 -1.76 -13.46 8.73
C SER A 182 -2.19 -14.19 10.00
N ARG A 183 -1.72 -15.44 10.20
CA ARG A 183 -2.13 -16.23 11.36
C ARG A 183 -1.80 -15.53 12.68
N ASP A 184 -2.84 -15.40 13.53
CA ASP A 184 -2.78 -14.81 14.88
C ASP A 184 -2.21 -13.38 14.92
N VAL A 185 -2.25 -12.64 13.80
CA VAL A 185 -1.74 -11.27 13.71
C VAL A 185 -2.56 -10.30 14.56
N ASP A 186 -1.93 -9.28 15.14
CA ASP A 186 -2.63 -8.28 15.95
C ASP A 186 -3.51 -7.36 15.09
N CYS A 187 -3.07 -7.03 13.87
CA CYS A 187 -3.87 -6.28 12.91
C CYS A 187 -3.64 -6.80 11.48
N LEU A 188 -4.72 -7.20 10.81
CA LEU A 188 -4.75 -7.46 9.39
C LEU A 188 -5.33 -6.24 8.67
N ILE A 189 -4.50 -5.55 7.89
CA ILE A 189 -4.91 -4.49 6.97
C ILE A 189 -5.11 -5.15 5.61
N HIS A 190 -6.36 -5.22 5.16
CA HIS A 190 -6.73 -6.00 3.98
C HIS A 190 -7.46 -5.15 2.95
N GLU A 191 -7.13 -5.37 1.68
CA GLU A 191 -7.86 -4.78 0.57
C GLU A 191 -9.28 -5.31 0.49
N CYS A 192 -10.18 -4.53 -0.10
CA CYS A 192 -11.49 -5.01 -0.48
C CYS A 192 -12.00 -4.27 -1.72
N CYS A 193 -12.24 -4.99 -2.79
CA CYS A 193 -12.78 -4.44 -4.01
C CYS A 193 -14.30 -4.70 -4.08
N GLU A 194 -15.07 -3.85 -3.39
CA GLU A 194 -16.52 -3.85 -3.54
C GLU A 194 -16.91 -3.07 -4.80
N MET A 195 -17.48 -3.76 -5.78
CA MET A 195 -17.96 -3.13 -7.01
C MET A 195 -19.43 -2.74 -6.90
N THR A 196 -19.70 -1.45 -6.94
CA THR A 196 -21.06 -0.90 -6.96
C THR A 196 -21.46 -0.48 -8.37
N LYS A 197 -22.76 -0.18 -8.58
CA LYS A 197 -23.26 0.36 -9.85
C LYS A 197 -22.57 1.66 -10.26
N THR A 198 -22.11 2.46 -9.30
CA THR A 198 -21.39 3.71 -9.53
C THR A 198 -19.94 3.50 -10.01
N SER A 199 -19.40 2.29 -9.84
CA SER A 199 -18.04 1.96 -10.26
C SER A 199 -17.91 1.60 -11.75
N TRP A 200 -19.03 1.55 -12.48
CA TRP A 200 -19.05 1.21 -13.90
C TRP A 200 -19.50 2.39 -14.76
N SER A 201 -18.88 2.55 -15.91
CA SER A 201 -19.31 3.45 -16.98
C SER A 201 -19.14 2.80 -18.34
N PRO A 202 -20.01 3.12 -19.32
CA PRO A 202 -19.83 2.64 -20.70
C PRO A 202 -18.44 3.00 -21.22
N GLY A 203 -17.78 2.06 -21.92
CA GLY A 203 -16.45 2.28 -22.50
C GLY A 203 -15.28 2.07 -21.53
N CYS A 204 -15.51 1.61 -20.30
CA CYS A 204 -14.44 1.30 -19.35
C CYS A 204 -13.64 0.01 -19.63
N GLY A 205 -13.78 -0.55 -20.85
CA GLY A 205 -13.10 -1.80 -21.26
C GLY A 205 -13.86 -3.09 -20.87
N TRP A 206 -14.99 -2.95 -20.16
CA TRP A 206 -15.82 -4.08 -19.76
C TRP A 206 -17.19 -3.99 -20.46
N PRO A 207 -17.69 -5.08 -21.09
CA PRO A 207 -18.96 -5.09 -21.83
C PRO A 207 -20.17 -4.78 -20.95
N SER A 208 -20.13 -5.19 -19.66
CA SER A 208 -21.19 -4.93 -18.68
C SER A 208 -20.64 -4.78 -17.27
N LEU A 209 -21.47 -4.27 -16.34
CA LEU A 209 -21.14 -4.20 -14.92
C LEU A 209 -20.89 -5.62 -14.34
N GLU A 210 -21.70 -6.60 -14.76
CA GLU A 210 -21.58 -7.98 -14.28
C GLU A 210 -20.22 -8.61 -14.68
N GLU A 211 -19.81 -8.40 -15.93
CA GLU A 211 -18.49 -8.88 -16.39
C GLU A 211 -17.34 -8.16 -15.69
N LYS A 212 -17.47 -6.88 -15.42
CA LYS A 212 -16.50 -6.14 -14.62
C LYS A 212 -16.40 -6.69 -13.19
N ILE A 213 -17.53 -6.92 -12.52
CA ILE A 213 -17.57 -7.51 -11.17
C ILE A 213 -16.85 -8.87 -11.18
N ARG A 214 -17.22 -9.74 -12.12
CA ARG A 214 -16.62 -11.08 -12.26
C ARG A 214 -15.12 -11.01 -12.53
N GLY A 215 -14.71 -10.12 -13.43
CA GLY A 215 -13.31 -9.92 -13.78
C GLY A 215 -12.50 -9.46 -12.56
N LEU A 216 -12.95 -8.43 -11.84
CA LEU A 216 -12.24 -7.90 -10.67
C LEU A 216 -12.26 -8.88 -9.48
N ALA A 217 -13.36 -9.60 -9.27
CA ALA A 217 -13.44 -10.66 -8.26
C ALA A 217 -12.47 -11.82 -8.50
N SER A 218 -11.96 -11.99 -9.73
CA SER A 218 -10.98 -13.04 -10.04
C SER A 218 -9.59 -12.79 -9.46
N TYR A 219 -9.27 -11.55 -9.05
CA TYR A 219 -7.96 -11.17 -8.53
C TYR A 219 -8.00 -10.18 -7.33
N HIS A 220 -9.20 -9.81 -6.85
CA HIS A 220 -9.40 -9.03 -5.63
C HIS A 220 -10.32 -9.74 -4.64
N THR A 221 -10.21 -9.39 -3.37
CA THR A 221 -11.07 -9.91 -2.30
C THR A 221 -12.42 -9.18 -2.29
N GLN A 222 -13.49 -9.95 -2.26
CA GLN A 222 -14.85 -9.44 -2.16
C GLN A 222 -15.29 -9.31 -0.69
N PRO A 223 -16.32 -8.50 -0.38
CA PRO A 223 -16.75 -8.26 1.01
C PRO A 223 -17.07 -9.52 1.84
N ASP A 224 -17.69 -10.52 1.23
CA ASP A 224 -18.00 -11.79 1.91
C ASP A 224 -16.74 -12.61 2.26
N ASP A 225 -15.74 -12.58 1.38
CA ASP A 225 -14.51 -13.34 1.59
C ASP A 225 -13.57 -12.67 2.60
N LEU A 226 -13.67 -11.34 2.74
CA LEU A 226 -12.89 -10.56 3.69
C LEU A 226 -13.05 -11.08 5.13
N GLY A 227 -14.30 -11.32 5.56
CA GLY A 227 -14.58 -11.88 6.88
C GLY A 227 -14.06 -13.30 7.04
N ARG A 228 -14.16 -14.13 5.99
CA ARG A 228 -13.62 -15.51 6.01
C ARG A 228 -12.11 -15.54 6.14
N VAL A 229 -11.42 -14.67 5.42
CA VAL A 229 -9.94 -14.54 5.51
C VAL A 229 -9.54 -14.12 6.93
N ALA A 230 -10.15 -13.08 7.49
CA ALA A 230 -9.83 -12.61 8.84
C ALA A 230 -10.11 -13.66 9.92
N ALA A 231 -11.23 -14.38 9.82
CA ALA A 231 -11.56 -15.47 10.72
C ALA A 231 -10.62 -16.68 10.57
N GLY A 232 -10.34 -17.10 9.33
CA GLY A 232 -9.43 -18.21 9.04
C GLY A 232 -8.00 -17.93 9.50
N ALA A 233 -7.52 -16.71 9.37
CA ALA A 233 -6.26 -16.25 9.90
C ALA A 233 -6.27 -16.04 11.43
N ARG A 234 -7.41 -16.07 12.08
CA ARG A 234 -7.58 -15.68 13.49
C ARG A 234 -6.96 -14.31 13.79
N ALA A 235 -7.13 -13.37 12.87
CA ALA A 235 -6.64 -12.01 13.06
C ALA A 235 -7.36 -11.36 14.26
N LYS A 236 -6.61 -10.67 15.13
CA LYS A 236 -7.21 -10.04 16.34
C LYS A 236 -7.98 -8.77 16.00
N LYS A 237 -7.59 -8.08 14.90
CA LYS A 237 -8.29 -6.93 14.34
C LYS A 237 -8.22 -6.99 12.83
N LEU A 238 -9.31 -6.59 12.16
CA LEU A 238 -9.39 -6.37 10.72
C LEU A 238 -9.57 -4.88 10.42
N ALA A 239 -8.70 -4.32 9.59
CA ALA A 239 -8.84 -2.99 9.01
C ALA A 239 -8.95 -3.10 7.49
N VAL A 240 -9.96 -2.47 6.90
CA VAL A 240 -10.25 -2.60 5.47
C VAL A 240 -9.76 -1.36 4.73
N THR A 241 -9.05 -1.57 3.62
CA THR A 241 -8.50 -0.51 2.77
C THR A 241 -8.78 -0.78 1.29
N HIS A 242 -8.23 0.05 0.39
CA HIS A 242 -8.34 -0.10 -1.07
C HIS A 242 -9.80 -0.07 -1.56
N LEU A 243 -10.56 0.93 -1.10
CA LEU A 243 -12.00 0.99 -1.31
C LEU A 243 -12.35 1.70 -2.63
N MET A 244 -13.25 1.09 -3.38
CA MET A 244 -13.76 1.67 -4.62
C MET A 244 -14.63 2.91 -4.35
N PRO A 245 -14.68 3.89 -5.29
CA PRO A 245 -15.68 4.94 -5.23
C PRO A 245 -17.10 4.36 -5.18
N GLY A 246 -17.90 4.81 -4.21
CA GLY A 246 -19.27 4.34 -4.02
C GLY A 246 -19.41 3.10 -3.14
N SER A 247 -18.30 2.55 -2.60
CA SER A 247 -18.37 1.54 -1.55
C SER A 247 -19.05 2.12 -0.30
N GLU A 248 -19.99 1.38 0.24
CA GLU A 248 -20.74 1.78 1.43
C GLU A 248 -20.16 1.07 2.67
N PRO A 249 -19.51 1.81 3.58
CA PRO A 249 -18.82 1.21 4.74
C PRO A 249 -19.70 0.28 5.59
N THR A 250 -20.97 0.62 5.74
CA THR A 250 -21.93 -0.18 6.53
C THR A 250 -22.29 -1.51 5.85
N GLU A 251 -22.41 -1.54 4.52
CA GLU A 251 -22.69 -2.76 3.77
C GLU A 251 -21.48 -3.70 3.78
N LEU A 252 -20.30 -3.12 3.58
CA LEU A 252 -19.04 -3.84 3.62
C LEU A 252 -18.77 -4.43 5.02
N GLU A 253 -19.00 -3.65 6.09
CA GLU A 253 -18.90 -4.13 7.44
C GLU A 253 -19.90 -5.27 7.70
N ALA A 254 -21.17 -5.12 7.31
CA ALA A 254 -22.18 -6.15 7.47
C ALA A 254 -21.84 -7.44 6.75
N ALA A 255 -21.24 -7.36 5.54
CA ALA A 255 -20.77 -8.52 4.80
C ALA A 255 -19.62 -9.24 5.53
N ALA A 256 -18.59 -8.54 5.96
CA ALA A 256 -17.48 -9.13 6.68
C ALA A 256 -17.92 -9.74 8.04
N ARG A 257 -18.87 -9.09 8.73
CA ARG A 257 -19.43 -9.54 10.01
C ARG A 257 -20.16 -10.88 9.93
N ARG A 258 -20.59 -11.34 8.76
CA ARG A 258 -21.18 -12.68 8.62
C ARG A 258 -20.21 -13.79 9.00
N HIS A 259 -18.90 -13.53 8.93
CA HIS A 259 -17.85 -14.54 9.14
C HIS A 259 -16.82 -14.15 10.20
N TYR A 260 -16.72 -12.87 10.57
CA TYR A 260 -15.71 -12.38 11.50
C TYR A 260 -16.33 -11.60 12.66
N ALA A 261 -16.17 -12.13 13.88
CA ALA A 261 -16.71 -11.53 15.11
C ALA A 261 -15.71 -10.59 15.82
N GLY A 262 -14.46 -10.54 15.39
CA GLY A 262 -13.40 -9.72 16.01
C GLY A 262 -13.58 -8.22 15.73
N PRO A 263 -12.73 -7.37 16.34
CA PRO A 263 -12.68 -5.94 16.05
C PRO A 263 -12.47 -5.68 14.55
N LEU A 264 -13.39 -4.89 13.93
CA LEU A 264 -13.35 -4.55 12.52
C LEU A 264 -13.54 -3.05 12.34
N VAL A 265 -12.80 -2.47 11.42
CA VAL A 265 -12.94 -1.07 11.00
C VAL A 265 -12.80 -0.97 9.48
N VAL A 266 -13.74 -0.27 8.85
CA VAL A 266 -13.60 0.15 7.45
C VAL A 266 -12.75 1.43 7.43
N GLY A 267 -11.62 1.38 6.75
CA GLY A 267 -10.61 2.43 6.78
C GLY A 267 -11.10 3.76 6.20
N THR A 268 -10.62 4.82 6.79
CA THR A 268 -10.62 6.17 6.23
C THR A 268 -9.19 6.70 6.22
N ASP A 269 -8.93 7.67 5.37
CA ASP A 269 -7.60 8.29 5.33
C ASP A 269 -7.21 8.85 6.70
N LEU A 270 -5.94 8.69 7.06
CA LEU A 270 -5.33 9.08 8.34
C LEU A 270 -5.86 8.33 9.57
N LEU A 271 -6.59 7.24 9.39
CA LEU A 271 -7.04 6.41 10.51
C LEU A 271 -5.88 5.59 11.09
N SER A 272 -5.68 5.70 12.42
CA SER A 272 -4.80 4.78 13.16
C SER A 272 -5.52 3.46 13.48
N VAL A 273 -4.85 2.33 13.23
CA VAL A 273 -5.43 0.99 13.38
C VAL A 273 -4.59 0.06 14.26
#